data_3d52f6d567c01f028eeab5a3ac49c911
#
_entry.id   3d52f6d567c01f028eeab5a3ac49c911
#
_cell.length_a   1.000
_cell.length_b   1.000
_cell.length_c   1.000
_cell.angle_alpha   90.00
_cell.angle_beta   90.00
_cell.angle_gamma   90.00
#
_symmetry.space_group_name_H-M   'P 1'
#
loop_
_entity.id
_entity.type
_entity.pdbx_description
1 polymer ?
#
loop_
_entity_poly.entity_id
_entity_poly.type
_entity_poly.pdbx_seq_one_letter_code
_entity_poly.pdbx_strand_id
1 'polypeptide(L)'
;MVTANEQALPSVDDLDLPFFDYNEPGLVGEVYHQRLAEVRRQGWLARSPLSLVVLDQESGEFFLRAKQTAFPGREIADLFGVTGGRLREQIDANILNQTGERHRRLRALVGPAFTPRAAARWRPVMREFAERLWAGMGTGECEFVAAFAKPYPSLIIAAVLGAPQQDAPRLHD
;
A
#
# COMPACT_ATOMS: atom_id res chain seq x y z
N MET A 1 22.80 -24.46 -33.68
CA MET A 1 21.53 -24.74 -32.99
C MET A 1 21.90 -25.17 -31.58
N VAL A 2 21.82 -24.27 -30.65
CA VAL A 2 22.02 -24.60 -29.22
C VAL A 2 20.61 -24.74 -28.65
N THR A 3 20.20 -25.99 -28.42
CA THR A 3 18.99 -26.28 -27.67
C THR A 3 19.22 -25.87 -26.22
N ALA A 4 18.70 -24.74 -25.83
CA ALA A 4 18.60 -24.38 -24.44
C ALA A 4 17.73 -25.46 -23.77
N ASN A 5 18.35 -26.18 -22.84
CA ASN A 5 17.66 -27.11 -21.96
C ASN A 5 16.77 -26.26 -21.05
N GLU A 6 15.48 -26.16 -21.36
CA GLU A 6 14.48 -25.57 -20.47
C GLU A 6 14.33 -26.50 -19.26
N GLN A 7 15.29 -26.42 -18.33
CA GLN A 7 15.07 -26.98 -17.01
C GLN A 7 13.90 -26.19 -16.40
N ALA A 8 12.79 -26.87 -16.16
CA ALA A 8 11.65 -26.31 -15.46
C ALA A 8 12.15 -25.70 -14.13
N LEU A 9 11.89 -24.42 -13.94
CA LEU A 9 12.23 -23.74 -12.68
C LEU A 9 11.51 -24.48 -11.52
N PRO A 10 12.18 -24.66 -10.38
CA PRO A 10 11.53 -25.26 -9.21
C PRO A 10 10.33 -24.42 -8.77
N SER A 11 9.30 -25.07 -8.24
CA SER A 11 8.21 -24.37 -7.59
C SER A 11 8.75 -23.64 -6.36
N VAL A 12 8.18 -22.50 -6.04
CA VAL A 12 8.48 -21.79 -4.78
C VAL A 12 8.15 -22.67 -3.56
N ASP A 13 7.22 -23.62 -3.72
CA ASP A 13 6.85 -24.55 -2.65
C ASP A 13 7.93 -25.61 -2.35
N ASP A 14 8.80 -25.86 -3.33
CA ASP A 14 9.92 -26.80 -3.21
C ASP A 14 11.17 -26.16 -2.58
N LEU A 15 11.15 -24.84 -2.35
CA LEU A 15 12.29 -24.12 -1.78
C LEU A 15 12.32 -24.26 -0.25
N ASP A 16 13.50 -24.56 0.28
CA ASP A 16 13.79 -24.51 1.72
C ASP A 16 13.98 -23.04 2.13
N LEU A 17 12.90 -22.42 2.61
CA LEU A 17 12.86 -21.01 2.98
C LEU A 17 12.77 -20.83 4.50
N PRO A 18 13.46 -19.85 5.07
CA PRO A 18 13.30 -19.50 6.47
C PRO A 18 11.85 -19.09 6.75
N PHE A 19 11.43 -19.29 8.01
CA PHE A 19 10.09 -18.93 8.45
C PHE A 19 10.10 -17.60 9.21
N PHE A 20 9.16 -16.70 8.83
CA PHE A 20 8.97 -15.41 9.47
C PHE A 20 7.48 -15.05 9.56
N ASP A 21 6.90 -15.23 10.73
CA ASP A 21 5.56 -14.75 11.02
C ASP A 21 5.61 -13.30 11.53
N TYR A 22 5.37 -12.36 10.64
CA TYR A 22 5.35 -10.92 10.96
C TYR A 22 4.15 -10.51 11.83
N ASN A 23 3.17 -11.40 12.06
CA ASN A 23 2.03 -11.20 12.94
C ASN A 23 2.18 -11.93 14.28
N GLU A 24 3.32 -12.51 14.57
CA GLU A 24 3.57 -13.22 15.83
C GLU A 24 3.32 -12.30 17.04
N PRO A 25 2.47 -12.70 18.00
CA PRO A 25 2.23 -11.90 19.20
C PRO A 25 3.52 -11.59 19.97
N GLY A 26 3.72 -10.30 20.28
CA GLY A 26 4.94 -9.85 20.97
C GLY A 26 6.10 -9.49 20.06
N LEU A 27 6.00 -9.73 18.75
CA LEU A 27 7.01 -9.31 17.76
C LEU A 27 6.85 -7.82 17.43
N VAL A 28 7.30 -6.95 18.36
CA VAL A 28 7.16 -5.49 18.25
C VAL A 28 8.47 -4.77 18.56
N GLY A 29 8.62 -3.56 18.05
CA GLY A 29 9.76 -2.69 18.33
C GLY A 29 11.10 -3.36 18.02
N GLU A 30 12.05 -3.31 18.96
CA GLU A 30 13.40 -3.86 18.79
C GLU A 30 13.40 -5.37 18.54
N VAL A 31 12.51 -6.11 19.21
CA VAL A 31 12.37 -7.58 19.03
C VAL A 31 12.02 -7.91 17.58
N TYR A 32 11.11 -7.14 16.98
CA TYR A 32 10.77 -7.27 15.55
C TYR A 32 12.01 -7.07 14.67
N HIS A 33 12.76 -5.99 14.89
CA HIS A 33 13.93 -5.66 14.07
C HIS A 33 15.06 -6.72 14.20
N GLN A 34 15.30 -7.22 15.39
CA GLN A 34 16.28 -8.28 15.62
C GLN A 34 15.88 -9.57 14.90
N ARG A 35 14.61 -9.99 15.05
CA ARG A 35 14.09 -11.19 14.38
C ARG A 35 14.14 -11.06 12.86
N LEU A 36 13.73 -9.92 12.33
CA LEU A 36 13.83 -9.62 10.89
C LEU A 36 15.28 -9.69 10.40
N ALA A 37 16.24 -9.13 11.14
CA ALA A 37 17.66 -9.18 10.79
C ALA A 37 18.21 -10.60 10.79
N GLU A 38 17.76 -11.47 11.71
CA GLU A 38 18.14 -12.89 11.74
C GLU A 38 17.66 -13.65 10.51
N VAL A 39 16.39 -13.45 10.14
CA VAL A 39 15.80 -14.13 8.99
C VAL A 39 16.43 -13.64 7.68
N ARG A 40 16.70 -12.33 7.55
CA ARG A 40 17.38 -11.74 6.39
C ARG A 40 18.79 -12.29 6.14
N ARG A 41 19.51 -12.73 7.18
CA ARG A 41 20.82 -13.38 7.00
C ARG A 41 20.73 -14.74 6.29
N GLN A 42 19.54 -15.36 6.27
CA GLN A 42 19.31 -16.66 5.64
C GLN A 42 18.88 -16.51 4.17
N GLY A 43 18.39 -15.33 3.76
CA GLY A 43 17.99 -15.06 2.38
C GLY A 43 17.08 -13.85 2.26
N TRP A 44 16.72 -13.54 1.03
CA TRP A 44 15.86 -12.42 0.67
C TRP A 44 14.36 -12.76 0.72
N LEU A 45 14.01 -14.05 0.82
CA LEU A 45 12.65 -14.56 0.81
C LEU A 45 12.41 -15.46 2.03
N ALA A 46 11.29 -15.31 2.69
CA ALA A 46 10.85 -16.15 3.78
C ALA A 46 9.41 -16.63 3.57
N ARG A 47 9.06 -17.72 4.27
CA ARG A 47 7.69 -18.22 4.32
C ARG A 47 6.98 -17.68 5.56
N SER A 48 5.71 -17.29 5.43
CA SER A 48 4.85 -16.95 6.56
C SER A 48 3.61 -17.86 6.56
N PRO A 49 2.74 -17.80 7.59
CA PRO A 49 1.55 -18.66 7.65
C PRO A 49 0.62 -18.50 6.43
N LEU A 50 0.54 -17.31 5.84
CA LEU A 50 -0.41 -17.02 4.76
C LEU A 50 0.24 -16.59 3.45
N SER A 51 1.55 -16.35 3.42
CA SER A 51 2.21 -15.74 2.26
C SER A 51 3.71 -15.99 2.24
N LEU A 52 4.35 -15.51 1.19
CA LEU A 52 5.78 -15.30 1.13
C LEU A 52 6.10 -13.85 1.54
N VAL A 53 7.23 -13.67 2.21
CA VAL A 53 7.70 -12.36 2.67
C VAL A 53 9.01 -12.03 1.99
N VAL A 54 9.02 -10.95 1.22
CA VAL A 54 10.25 -10.42 0.62
C VAL A 54 10.96 -9.56 1.65
N LEU A 55 12.23 -9.88 1.95
CA LEU A 55 12.97 -9.35 3.09
C LEU A 55 13.99 -8.26 2.71
N ASP A 56 14.24 -8.02 1.44
CA ASP A 56 15.15 -6.96 0.99
C ASP A 56 14.48 -6.00 0.00
N GLN A 57 15.06 -4.81 -0.10
CA GLN A 57 14.49 -3.73 -0.91
C GLN A 57 14.60 -4.02 -2.40
N GLU A 58 15.69 -4.58 -2.88
CA GLU A 58 15.93 -4.81 -4.32
C GLU A 58 14.90 -5.78 -4.89
N SER A 59 14.73 -6.92 -4.21
CA SER A 59 13.70 -7.92 -4.58
C SER A 59 12.29 -7.35 -4.45
N GLY A 60 12.02 -6.56 -3.39
CA GLY A 60 10.75 -5.87 -3.22
C GLY A 60 10.44 -4.92 -4.37
N GLU A 61 11.39 -4.09 -4.78
CA GLU A 61 11.23 -3.19 -5.92
C GLU A 61 11.03 -3.95 -7.24
N PHE A 62 11.73 -5.08 -7.43
CA PHE A 62 11.54 -5.94 -8.58
C PHE A 62 10.09 -6.42 -8.69
N PHE A 63 9.55 -7.02 -7.62
CA PHE A 63 8.17 -7.53 -7.61
C PHE A 63 7.14 -6.41 -7.75
N LEU A 64 7.34 -5.26 -7.10
CA LEU A 64 6.43 -4.11 -7.22
C LEU A 64 6.37 -3.51 -8.63
N ARG A 65 7.42 -3.69 -9.43
CA ARG A 65 7.49 -3.20 -10.82
C ARG A 65 7.20 -4.28 -11.86
N ALA A 66 7.21 -5.55 -11.47
CA ALA A 66 7.01 -6.67 -12.38
C ALA A 66 5.58 -6.67 -12.94
N LYS A 67 5.46 -6.82 -14.27
CA LYS A 67 4.14 -6.85 -14.94
C LYS A 67 3.34 -8.12 -14.63
N GLN A 68 4.01 -9.14 -14.13
CA GLN A 68 3.44 -10.44 -13.77
C GLN A 68 2.82 -10.42 -12.36
N THR A 69 3.11 -9.40 -11.55
CA THR A 69 2.53 -9.25 -10.23
C THR A 69 1.22 -8.47 -10.28
N ALA A 70 0.28 -8.84 -9.43
CA ALA A 70 -0.98 -8.15 -9.27
C ALA A 70 -1.29 -7.98 -7.78
N PHE A 71 -2.10 -6.98 -7.45
CA PHE A 71 -2.57 -6.79 -6.08
C PHE A 71 -3.64 -7.87 -5.77
N PRO A 72 -3.46 -8.68 -4.69
CA PRO A 72 -4.32 -9.82 -4.39
C PRO A 72 -5.55 -9.42 -3.55
N GLY A 73 -6.15 -8.28 -3.83
CA GLY A 73 -7.25 -7.75 -3.00
C GLY A 73 -8.52 -8.59 -3.04
N ARG A 74 -8.77 -9.29 -4.13
CA ARG A 74 -9.92 -10.22 -4.26
C ARG A 74 -9.68 -11.49 -3.48
N GLU A 75 -8.51 -12.06 -3.60
CA GLU A 75 -8.07 -13.27 -2.91
C GLU A 75 -8.03 -13.03 -1.38
N ILE A 76 -7.57 -11.86 -0.96
CA ILE A 76 -7.63 -11.44 0.44
C ILE A 76 -9.08 -11.33 0.91
N ALA A 77 -9.97 -10.75 0.12
CA ALA A 77 -11.39 -10.66 0.46
C ALA A 77 -12.02 -12.05 0.61
N ASP A 78 -11.70 -12.98 -0.29
CA ASP A 78 -12.16 -14.37 -0.23
C ASP A 78 -11.67 -15.07 1.04
N LEU A 79 -10.41 -14.86 1.42
CA LEU A 79 -9.81 -15.40 2.65
C LEU A 79 -10.55 -14.93 3.91
N PHE A 80 -11.04 -13.69 3.91
CA PHE A 80 -11.85 -13.13 5.00
C PHE A 80 -13.36 -13.36 4.86
N GLY A 81 -13.79 -14.22 3.92
CA GLY A 81 -15.19 -14.58 3.73
C GLY A 81 -16.05 -13.50 3.05
N VAL A 82 -15.41 -12.47 2.45
CA VAL A 82 -16.13 -11.41 1.71
C VAL A 82 -16.34 -11.87 0.27
N THR A 83 -17.33 -12.76 0.08
CA THR A 83 -17.63 -13.41 -1.21
C THR A 83 -18.75 -12.72 -1.99
N GLY A 84 -19.47 -11.76 -1.38
CA GLY A 84 -20.58 -11.06 -2.03
C GLY A 84 -21.00 -9.79 -1.30
N GLY A 85 -22.09 -9.16 -1.80
CA GLY A 85 -22.66 -7.94 -1.26
C GLY A 85 -21.87 -6.67 -1.59
N ARG A 86 -22.33 -5.54 -1.03
CA ARG A 86 -21.81 -4.19 -1.36
C ARG A 86 -20.31 -4.04 -1.16
N LEU A 87 -19.73 -4.63 -0.11
CA LEU A 87 -18.31 -4.56 0.15
C LEU A 87 -17.52 -5.27 -0.96
N ARG A 88 -17.96 -6.47 -1.38
CA ARG A 88 -17.34 -7.19 -2.49
C ARG A 88 -17.40 -6.40 -3.79
N GLU A 89 -18.53 -5.80 -4.10
CA GLU A 89 -18.68 -4.94 -5.28
C GLU A 89 -17.72 -3.76 -5.27
N GLN A 90 -17.50 -3.13 -4.11
CA GLN A 90 -16.52 -2.06 -3.95
C GLN A 90 -15.08 -2.55 -4.13
N ILE A 91 -14.73 -3.70 -3.57
CA ILE A 91 -13.42 -4.32 -3.76
C ILE A 91 -13.20 -4.63 -5.24
N ASP A 92 -14.19 -5.23 -5.91
CA ASP A 92 -14.10 -5.56 -7.33
C ASP A 92 -14.03 -4.33 -8.24
N ALA A 93 -14.63 -3.20 -7.84
CA ALA A 93 -14.59 -1.95 -8.59
C ALA A 93 -13.30 -1.14 -8.35
N ASN A 94 -12.56 -1.40 -7.27
CA ASN A 94 -11.37 -0.66 -6.89
C ASN A 94 -10.29 -0.78 -7.98
N ILE A 95 -9.65 0.35 -8.33
CA ILE A 95 -8.61 0.42 -9.35
C ILE A 95 -7.42 -0.50 -9.06
N LEU A 96 -7.09 -0.73 -7.78
CA LEU A 96 -6.02 -1.64 -7.37
C LEU A 96 -6.30 -3.10 -7.77
N ASN A 97 -7.57 -3.48 -7.83
CA ASN A 97 -8.01 -4.83 -8.21
C ASN A 97 -8.31 -4.97 -9.71
N GLN A 98 -8.04 -3.91 -10.50
CA GLN A 98 -8.18 -3.97 -11.94
C GLN A 98 -6.87 -4.33 -12.61
N THR A 99 -6.95 -5.05 -13.73
CA THR A 99 -5.82 -5.41 -14.59
C THR A 99 -6.11 -5.05 -16.05
N GLY A 100 -5.12 -5.17 -16.92
CA GLY A 100 -5.26 -5.01 -18.36
C GLY A 100 -5.83 -3.64 -18.78
N GLU A 101 -6.75 -3.65 -19.76
CA GLU A 101 -7.31 -2.46 -20.40
C GLU A 101 -8.12 -1.60 -19.41
N ARG A 102 -8.89 -2.24 -18.54
CA ARG A 102 -9.71 -1.50 -17.55
C ARG A 102 -8.84 -0.72 -16.59
N HIS A 103 -7.77 -1.30 -16.08
CA HIS A 103 -6.79 -0.60 -15.24
C HIS A 103 -6.14 0.57 -16.00
N ARG A 104 -5.66 0.33 -17.25
CA ARG A 104 -5.04 1.39 -18.06
C ARG A 104 -5.98 2.56 -18.25
N ARG A 105 -7.26 2.30 -18.58
CA ARG A 105 -8.27 3.35 -18.76
C ARG A 105 -8.49 4.16 -17.49
N LEU A 106 -8.68 3.51 -16.35
CA LEU A 106 -8.89 4.21 -15.07
C LEU A 106 -7.66 5.03 -14.67
N ARG A 107 -6.45 4.47 -14.83
CA ARG A 107 -5.20 5.21 -14.57
C ARG A 107 -5.03 6.42 -15.48
N ALA A 108 -5.41 6.31 -16.75
CA ALA A 108 -5.35 7.43 -17.69
C ALA A 108 -6.28 8.58 -17.30
N LEU A 109 -7.44 8.31 -16.72
CA LEU A 109 -8.37 9.32 -16.24
C LEU A 109 -7.82 10.11 -15.03
N VAL A 110 -7.21 9.44 -14.07
CA VAL A 110 -6.74 10.07 -12.83
C VAL A 110 -5.27 10.53 -12.90
N GLY A 111 -4.45 9.87 -13.71
CA GLY A 111 -3.02 10.10 -13.81
C GLY A 111 -2.59 11.56 -14.02
N PRO A 112 -3.25 12.34 -14.89
CA PRO A 112 -2.89 13.75 -15.11
C PRO A 112 -2.99 14.63 -13.86
N ALA A 113 -3.88 14.31 -12.92
CA ALA A 113 -4.05 15.03 -11.65
C ALA A 113 -2.90 14.74 -10.65
N PHE A 114 -2.18 13.62 -10.80
CA PHE A 114 -1.16 13.16 -9.88
C PHE A 114 0.27 13.20 -10.46
N THR A 115 0.49 13.95 -11.53
CA THR A 115 1.84 14.19 -12.04
C THR A 115 2.64 15.10 -11.09
N PRO A 116 4.00 15.03 -11.08
CA PRO A 116 4.82 15.95 -10.27
C PRO A 116 4.51 17.43 -10.51
N ARG A 117 4.24 17.79 -11.77
CA ARG A 117 3.84 19.17 -12.14
C ARG A 117 2.45 19.54 -11.59
N ALA A 118 1.49 18.61 -11.62
CA ALA A 118 0.18 18.82 -11.03
C ALA A 118 0.27 18.93 -9.51
N ALA A 119 1.01 18.02 -8.86
CA ALA A 119 1.24 18.05 -7.42
C ALA A 119 1.91 19.36 -6.96
N ALA A 120 2.87 19.89 -7.72
CA ALA A 120 3.53 21.16 -7.40
C ALA A 120 2.56 22.35 -7.33
N ARG A 121 1.47 22.34 -8.11
CA ARG A 121 0.45 23.40 -8.09
C ARG A 121 -0.36 23.44 -6.79
N TRP A 122 -0.42 22.31 -6.08
CA TRP A 122 -1.15 22.21 -4.82
C TRP A 122 -0.33 22.65 -3.61
N ARG A 123 1.00 22.90 -3.76
CA ARG A 123 1.86 23.32 -2.64
C ARG A 123 1.33 24.53 -1.85
N PRO A 124 0.80 25.61 -2.47
CA PRO A 124 0.24 26.72 -1.71
C PRO A 124 -0.97 26.30 -0.86
N VAL A 125 -1.88 25.51 -1.43
CA VAL A 125 -3.07 24.99 -0.73
C VAL A 125 -2.67 24.03 0.40
N MET A 126 -1.69 23.17 0.15
CA MET A 126 -1.14 22.28 1.17
C MET A 126 -0.57 23.05 2.35
N ARG A 127 0.16 24.14 2.07
CA ARG A 127 0.72 25.03 3.12
C ARG A 127 -0.39 25.72 3.90
N GLU A 128 -1.37 26.29 3.24
CA GLU A 128 -2.52 26.94 3.86
C GLU A 128 -3.25 25.99 4.82
N PHE A 129 -3.53 24.76 4.39
CA PHE A 129 -4.17 23.76 5.25
C PHE A 129 -3.30 23.37 6.43
N ALA A 130 -1.98 23.19 6.22
CA ALA A 130 -1.05 22.91 7.31
C ALA A 130 -1.01 24.03 8.34
N GLU A 131 -0.88 25.28 7.90
CA GLU A 131 -0.84 26.47 8.78
C GLU A 131 -2.15 26.64 9.55
N ARG A 132 -3.30 26.45 8.90
CA ARG A 132 -4.62 26.52 9.54
C ARG A 132 -4.80 25.46 10.62
N LEU A 133 -4.45 24.20 10.33
CA LEU A 133 -4.55 23.11 11.30
C LEU A 133 -3.58 23.32 12.46
N TRP A 134 -2.35 23.75 12.15
CA TRP A 134 -1.34 24.05 13.16
C TRP A 134 -1.80 25.16 14.11
N ALA A 135 -2.32 26.25 13.57
CA ALA A 135 -2.85 27.35 14.39
C ALA A 135 -4.02 26.91 15.29
N GLY A 136 -4.82 25.94 14.83
CA GLY A 136 -5.95 25.41 15.60
C GLY A 136 -5.55 24.52 16.78
N MET A 137 -4.32 23.99 16.81
CA MET A 137 -3.86 23.13 17.92
C MET A 137 -3.50 23.89 19.20
N GLY A 138 -3.30 25.21 19.12
CA GLY A 138 -2.89 26.02 20.29
C GLY A 138 -1.43 25.78 20.72
N THR A 139 -1.11 26.13 21.98
CA THR A 139 0.27 26.07 22.53
C THR A 139 0.47 24.99 23.59
N GLY A 140 -0.54 24.21 23.91
CA GLY A 140 -0.49 23.14 24.92
C GLY A 140 -0.27 21.74 24.29
N GLU A 141 -0.43 20.72 25.12
CA GLU A 141 -0.49 19.34 24.64
C GLU A 141 -1.76 19.13 23.81
N CYS A 142 -1.64 18.41 22.70
CA CYS A 142 -2.77 18.06 21.86
C CYS A 142 -2.63 16.63 21.33
N GLU A 143 -3.76 16.02 20.95
CA GLU A 143 -3.76 14.76 20.21
C GLU A 143 -3.47 15.06 18.73
N PHE A 144 -2.21 14.91 18.32
CA PHE A 144 -1.69 15.31 17.01
C PHE A 144 -2.36 14.54 15.86
N VAL A 145 -2.69 13.27 16.05
CA VAL A 145 -3.28 12.45 14.99
C VAL A 145 -4.66 12.98 14.62
N ALA A 146 -5.52 13.25 15.61
CA ALA A 146 -6.84 13.79 15.36
C ALA A 146 -6.82 15.26 14.92
N ALA A 147 -5.94 16.07 15.51
CA ALA A 147 -5.89 17.51 15.25
C ALA A 147 -5.21 17.85 13.91
N PHE A 148 -4.26 17.03 13.45
CA PHE A 148 -3.44 17.35 12.28
C PHE A 148 -3.29 16.18 11.30
N ALA A 149 -2.78 15.02 11.74
CA ALA A 149 -2.34 13.98 10.83
C ALA A 149 -3.48 13.33 10.00
N LYS A 150 -4.67 13.18 10.57
CA LYS A 150 -5.86 12.72 9.87
C LYS A 150 -6.49 13.78 8.96
N PRO A 151 -6.84 14.98 9.44
CA PRO A 151 -7.53 15.97 8.60
C PRO A 151 -6.65 16.53 7.48
N TYR A 152 -5.34 16.63 7.64
CA TYR A 152 -4.46 17.25 6.65
C TYR A 152 -4.51 16.56 5.27
N PRO A 153 -4.22 15.25 5.12
CA PRO A 153 -4.30 14.60 3.83
C PRO A 153 -5.73 14.56 3.25
N SER A 154 -6.75 14.48 4.11
CA SER A 154 -8.15 14.45 3.68
C SER A 154 -8.60 15.77 3.07
N LEU A 155 -8.18 16.89 3.63
CA LEU A 155 -8.41 18.22 3.05
C LEU A 155 -7.71 18.37 1.70
N ILE A 156 -6.48 17.89 1.58
CA ILE A 156 -5.73 17.96 0.32
C ILE A 156 -6.41 17.11 -0.76
N ILE A 157 -6.77 15.86 -0.46
CA ILE A 157 -7.39 15.00 -1.47
C ILE A 157 -8.78 15.52 -1.87
N ALA A 158 -9.56 16.06 -0.92
CA ALA A 158 -10.82 16.72 -1.22
C ALA A 158 -10.62 17.88 -2.21
N ALA A 159 -9.62 18.74 -1.96
CA ALA A 159 -9.29 19.84 -2.85
C ALA A 159 -8.84 19.36 -4.24
N VAL A 160 -7.98 18.34 -4.32
CA VAL A 160 -7.51 17.76 -5.59
C VAL A 160 -8.65 17.18 -6.41
N LEU A 161 -9.63 16.56 -5.75
CA LEU A 161 -10.81 15.97 -6.39
C LEU A 161 -11.93 17.00 -6.65
N GLY A 162 -11.78 18.25 -6.18
CA GLY A 162 -12.83 19.28 -6.29
C GLY A 162 -14.03 19.03 -5.37
N ALA A 163 -13.87 18.22 -4.33
CA ALA A 163 -14.90 17.97 -3.33
C ALA A 163 -14.96 19.12 -2.30
N PRO A 164 -16.14 19.41 -1.72
CA PRO A 164 -16.26 20.39 -0.66
C PRO A 164 -15.38 20.03 0.55
N GLN A 165 -14.70 21.03 1.15
CA GLN A 165 -13.84 20.77 2.31
C GLN A 165 -14.58 20.16 3.51
N GLN A 166 -15.85 20.46 3.66
CA GLN A 166 -16.73 19.92 4.71
C GLN A 166 -16.92 18.38 4.59
N ASP A 167 -16.67 17.81 3.41
CA ASP A 167 -16.74 16.37 3.18
C ASP A 167 -15.42 15.64 3.46
N ALA A 168 -14.33 16.37 3.74
CA ALA A 168 -13.02 15.79 4.04
C ALA A 168 -13.04 14.78 5.20
N PRO A 169 -13.80 14.98 6.32
CA PRO A 169 -13.89 13.96 7.37
C PRO A 169 -14.36 12.58 6.87
N ARG A 170 -15.23 12.53 5.87
CA ARG A 170 -15.73 11.27 5.28
C ARG A 170 -14.67 10.48 4.50
N LEU A 171 -13.50 11.06 4.27
CA LEU A 171 -12.39 10.41 3.57
C LEU A 171 -11.41 9.70 4.51
N HIS A 172 -11.57 9.88 5.85
CA HIS A 172 -10.69 9.25 6.82
C HIS A 172 -11.44 8.50 7.95
N ASP A 173 -12.75 8.52 7.95
CA ASP A 173 -13.61 7.68 8.78
C ASP A 173 -13.90 6.36 8.05
#